data_f2d94d3d0eb21b6fdfbb56f6df6cb43a
#
_entry.id   f2d94d3d0eb21b6fdfbb56f6df6cb43a
#
_cell.length_a   1.000
_cell.length_b   1.000
_cell.length_c   1.000
_cell.angle_alpha   90.00
_cell.angle_beta   90.00
_cell.angle_gamma   90.00
#
_symmetry.space_group_name_H-M   'P 1'
#
loop_
_entity.id
_entity.type
_entity.pdbx_description
1 polymer ?
#
loop_
_entity_poly.entity_id
_entity_poly.type
_entity_poly.pdbx_seq_one_letter_code
_entity_poly.pdbx_strand_id
1 'polypeptide(L)'
;GAEKIKVRKCYDAIPKQLAKEITKFQYSTVEKGQTSKKYGGSVQWLKDSNIVNPCYNIYEPYLPLMANADEDQFKLYINDTGLLCAMYGFETKRAILENTIKGNAKGGIYENIIAETLVKNGYALYYYKPNDSNELEFLIEKNGEVVPVEVKAGNTATKSLNRFIEVYKPSAAYKIVDGNVGASDVKLTIPHYMAMFL
;
A
#
# COMPACT_ATOMS: atom_id res chain seq x y z
N GLY A 1 -19.50 -3.15 23.60
CA GLY A 1 -19.04 -2.07 24.38
C GLY A 1 -17.95 -1.21 23.80
N ALA A 2 -17.14 -0.69 24.71
CA ALA A 2 -16.11 0.32 24.37
C ALA A 2 -15.08 -0.14 23.32
N GLU A 3 -14.70 -1.42 23.29
CA GLU A 3 -13.75 -1.96 22.32
C GLU A 3 -14.29 -1.93 20.89
N LYS A 4 -15.57 -2.29 20.70
CA LYS A 4 -16.23 -2.19 19.39
C LYS A 4 -16.19 -0.77 18.81
N ILE A 5 -16.33 0.25 19.68
CA ILE A 5 -16.27 1.66 19.28
C ILE A 5 -14.84 2.02 18.82
N LYS A 6 -13.81 1.53 19.52
CA LYS A 6 -12.42 1.79 19.14
C LYS A 6 -12.05 1.12 17.82
N VAL A 7 -12.43 -0.16 17.62
CA VAL A 7 -12.25 -0.88 16.36
C VAL A 7 -12.89 -0.09 15.20
N ARG A 8 -14.14 0.37 15.39
CA ARG A 8 -14.84 1.17 14.39
C ARG A 8 -14.11 2.46 14.07
N LYS A 9 -13.61 3.20 15.09
CA LYS A 9 -12.83 4.42 14.87
C LYS A 9 -11.56 4.15 14.07
N CYS A 10 -10.83 3.06 14.37
CA CYS A 10 -9.64 2.67 13.60
C CYS A 10 -9.98 2.39 12.15
N TYR A 11 -11.03 1.61 11.90
CA TYR A 11 -11.50 1.27 10.57
C TYR A 11 -11.89 2.52 9.76
N ASP A 12 -12.73 3.39 10.35
CA ASP A 12 -13.20 4.63 9.71
C ASP A 12 -12.06 5.65 9.44
N ALA A 13 -10.91 5.50 10.10
CA ALA A 13 -9.73 6.34 9.88
C ALA A 13 -8.89 5.90 8.66
N ILE A 14 -9.01 4.66 8.19
CA ILE A 14 -8.16 4.12 7.11
C ILE A 14 -8.32 4.91 5.81
N PRO A 15 -9.54 5.17 5.28
CA PRO A 15 -9.69 5.95 4.05
C PRO A 15 -9.07 7.33 4.13
N LYS A 16 -9.17 7.98 5.30
CA LYS A 16 -8.57 9.30 5.53
C LYS A 16 -7.04 9.27 5.48
N GLN A 17 -6.43 8.16 5.89
CA GLN A 17 -4.98 8.00 5.88
C GLN A 17 -4.47 7.66 4.49
N LEU A 18 -5.18 6.78 3.77
CA LEU A 18 -4.85 6.44 2.38
C LEU A 18 -5.01 7.63 1.41
N ALA A 19 -5.83 8.62 1.76
CA ALA A 19 -5.99 9.86 0.99
C ALA A 19 -4.94 10.94 1.31
N LYS A 20 -3.94 10.65 2.15
CA LYS A 20 -2.85 11.59 2.46
C LYS A 20 -1.61 11.29 1.63
N GLU A 21 -0.68 12.24 1.59
CA GLU A 21 0.65 12.04 1.03
C GLU A 21 1.45 10.99 1.81
N ILE A 22 1.32 10.99 3.14
CA ILE A 22 1.92 9.99 4.02
C ILE A 22 0.85 8.97 4.38
N THR A 23 0.90 7.81 3.76
CA THR A 23 -0.09 6.73 3.93
C THR A 23 0.18 5.79 5.11
N LYS A 24 1.33 5.96 5.82
CA LYS A 24 1.62 5.27 7.08
C LYS A 24 0.51 5.45 8.09
N PHE A 25 0.08 4.36 8.77
CA PHE A 25 -0.96 4.42 9.78
C PHE A 25 -0.54 5.25 11.00
N GLN A 26 -1.34 6.24 11.32
CA GLN A 26 -1.11 7.15 12.43
C GLN A 26 -2.29 7.11 13.40
N TYR A 27 -2.05 6.68 14.63
CA TYR A 27 -3.07 6.65 15.69
C TYR A 27 -3.66 8.02 16.00
N SER A 28 -2.88 9.10 15.82
CA SER A 28 -3.34 10.49 15.96
C SER A 28 -4.41 10.89 14.92
N THR A 29 -4.51 10.17 13.80
CA THR A 29 -5.60 10.36 12.82
C THR A 29 -6.90 9.71 13.29
N VAL A 30 -6.83 8.65 14.11
CA VAL A 30 -8.00 8.02 14.73
C VAL A 30 -8.57 8.95 15.81
N GLU A 31 -7.68 9.48 16.68
CA GLU A 31 -8.03 10.43 17.73
C GLU A 31 -6.80 11.25 18.10
N LYS A 32 -6.94 12.57 18.11
CA LYS A 32 -5.84 13.51 18.36
C LYS A 32 -5.09 13.19 19.67
N GLY A 33 -3.76 13.10 19.57
CA GLY A 33 -2.88 12.85 20.72
C GLY A 33 -2.85 11.41 21.22
N GLN A 34 -3.52 10.47 20.53
CA GLN A 34 -3.52 9.06 20.91
C GLN A 34 -2.41 8.25 20.22
N THR A 35 -2.06 7.13 20.86
CA THR A 35 -0.97 6.25 20.46
C THR A 35 -1.45 4.78 20.39
N SER A 36 -0.52 3.87 20.05
CA SER A 36 -0.76 2.43 20.07
C SER A 36 -1.25 1.89 21.42
N LYS A 37 -0.89 2.53 22.54
CA LYS A 37 -1.40 2.15 23.87
C LYS A 37 -2.92 2.08 23.95
N LYS A 38 -3.63 2.98 23.26
CA LYS A 38 -5.10 3.04 23.29
C LYS A 38 -5.76 2.21 22.19
N TYR A 39 -5.17 2.17 21.01
CA TYR A 39 -5.80 1.65 19.80
C TYR A 39 -5.07 0.43 19.18
N GLY A 40 -3.91 0.02 19.71
CA GLY A 40 -3.13 -1.09 19.17
C GLY A 40 -3.92 -2.40 19.11
N GLY A 41 -4.62 -2.75 20.20
CA GLY A 41 -5.49 -3.95 20.22
C GLY A 41 -6.63 -3.88 19.20
N SER A 42 -7.20 -2.68 18.98
CA SER A 42 -8.25 -2.49 17.98
C SER A 42 -7.73 -2.64 16.55
N VAL A 43 -6.51 -2.18 16.28
CA VAL A 43 -5.83 -2.39 14.98
C VAL A 43 -5.49 -3.87 14.80
N GLN A 44 -4.98 -4.52 15.85
CA GLN A 44 -4.70 -5.96 15.81
C GLN A 44 -5.96 -6.77 15.50
N TRP A 45 -7.09 -6.42 16.11
CA TRP A 45 -8.37 -7.06 15.81
C TRP A 45 -8.77 -6.93 14.33
N LEU A 46 -8.55 -5.75 13.71
CA LEU A 46 -8.81 -5.55 12.28
C LEU A 46 -7.91 -6.43 11.41
N LYS A 47 -6.64 -6.58 11.78
CA LYS A 47 -5.68 -7.48 11.09
C LYS A 47 -6.12 -8.94 11.21
N ASP A 48 -6.42 -9.42 12.42
CA ASP A 48 -6.79 -10.81 12.70
C ASP A 48 -8.12 -11.21 12.05
N SER A 49 -9.03 -10.24 11.85
CA SER A 49 -10.30 -10.46 11.15
C SER A 49 -10.20 -10.42 9.63
N ASN A 50 -9.00 -10.21 9.06
CA ASN A 50 -8.75 -10.07 7.62
C ASN A 50 -9.61 -8.99 6.93
N ILE A 51 -10.06 -7.97 7.67
CA ILE A 51 -10.76 -6.81 7.09
C ILE A 51 -9.76 -5.85 6.45
N VAL A 52 -8.51 -5.88 6.93
CA VAL A 52 -7.42 -5.05 6.42
C VAL A 52 -6.18 -5.89 6.13
N ASN A 53 -5.41 -5.43 5.16
CA ASN A 53 -4.11 -5.98 4.79
C ASN A 53 -3.01 -5.08 5.34
N PRO A 54 -2.25 -5.48 6.37
CA PRO A 54 -1.11 -4.72 6.85
C PRO A 54 0.05 -4.79 5.84
N CYS A 55 0.74 -3.68 5.67
CA CYS A 55 1.94 -3.56 4.85
C CYS A 55 3.02 -2.92 5.71
N TYR A 56 4.08 -3.66 6.04
CA TYR A 56 5.12 -3.24 6.98
C TYR A 56 6.29 -2.57 6.29
N ASN A 57 6.93 -1.62 6.94
CA ASN A 57 8.14 -0.99 6.39
C ASN A 57 9.34 -1.94 6.46
N ILE A 58 10.16 -1.91 5.43
CA ILE A 58 11.45 -2.58 5.35
C ILE A 58 12.53 -1.51 5.18
N TYR A 59 13.54 -1.52 6.03
CA TYR A 59 14.72 -0.67 5.89
C TYR A 59 15.84 -1.34 5.11
N GLU A 60 15.98 -2.66 5.29
CA GLU A 60 16.99 -3.50 4.62
C GLU A 60 16.28 -4.59 3.81
N PRO A 61 16.22 -4.44 2.46
CA PRO A 61 15.40 -5.32 1.61
C PRO A 61 16.12 -6.63 1.28
N TYR A 62 16.37 -7.44 2.29
CA TYR A 62 16.95 -8.78 2.17
C TYR A 62 15.95 -9.85 2.63
N LEU A 63 16.08 -11.04 2.06
CA LEU A 63 15.27 -12.19 2.45
C LEU A 63 15.70 -12.77 3.81
N PRO A 64 14.78 -13.25 4.64
CA PRO A 64 13.33 -13.13 4.48
C PRO A 64 12.86 -11.72 4.89
N LEU A 65 11.97 -11.10 4.10
CA LEU A 65 11.48 -9.75 4.39
C LEU A 65 10.80 -9.64 5.75
N MET A 66 10.11 -10.70 6.17
CA MET A 66 9.44 -10.78 7.47
C MET A 66 10.41 -10.52 8.64
N ALA A 67 11.66 -11.00 8.55
CA ALA A 67 12.65 -10.80 9.61
C ALA A 67 13.16 -9.36 9.72
N ASN A 68 13.01 -8.57 8.66
CA ASN A 68 13.46 -7.17 8.56
C ASN A 68 12.30 -6.18 8.63
N ALA A 69 11.08 -6.65 8.92
CA ALA A 69 9.89 -5.82 8.99
C ALA A 69 9.84 -5.01 10.29
N ASP A 70 9.60 -3.70 10.18
CA ASP A 70 9.31 -2.83 11.31
C ASP A 70 7.80 -2.84 11.57
N GLU A 71 7.38 -3.56 12.61
CA GLU A 71 5.97 -3.71 12.97
C GLU A 71 5.33 -2.40 13.48
N ASP A 72 6.12 -1.41 13.91
CA ASP A 72 5.64 -0.09 14.34
C ASP A 72 5.44 0.87 13.16
N GLN A 73 5.94 0.52 11.99
CA GLN A 73 5.86 1.31 10.77
C GLN A 73 5.05 0.54 9.71
N PHE A 74 3.76 0.76 9.66
CA PHE A 74 2.90 0.03 8.73
C PHE A 74 1.85 0.93 8.08
N LYS A 75 1.38 0.49 6.92
CA LYS A 75 0.18 0.98 6.24
C LYS A 75 -0.95 -0.03 6.44
N LEU A 76 -2.19 0.40 6.36
CA LEU A 76 -3.36 -0.49 6.35
C LEU A 76 -4.15 -0.26 5.06
N TYR A 77 -4.25 -1.30 4.26
CA TYR A 77 -5.13 -1.34 3.09
C TYR A 77 -6.42 -2.07 3.44
N ILE A 78 -7.54 -1.65 2.87
CA ILE A 78 -8.82 -2.37 3.01
C ILE A 78 -8.76 -3.62 2.12
N ASN A 79 -9.19 -4.76 2.65
CA ASN A 79 -9.14 -6.05 1.92
C ASN A 79 -10.07 -6.11 0.70
N ASP A 80 -10.97 -5.13 0.54
CA ASP A 80 -11.88 -4.97 -0.60
C ASP A 80 -11.88 -3.50 -1.03
N THR A 81 -11.35 -3.22 -2.23
CA THR A 81 -11.27 -1.85 -2.74
C THR A 81 -12.65 -1.27 -3.07
N GLY A 82 -13.65 -2.11 -3.39
CA GLY A 82 -15.03 -1.66 -3.56
C GLY A 82 -15.59 -1.11 -2.25
N LEU A 83 -15.24 -1.75 -1.12
CA LEU A 83 -15.59 -1.26 0.21
C LEU A 83 -14.88 0.06 0.54
N LEU A 84 -13.57 0.18 0.23
CA LEU A 84 -12.85 1.45 0.36
C LEU A 84 -13.54 2.57 -0.43
N CYS A 85 -13.93 2.32 -1.68
CA CYS A 85 -14.66 3.29 -2.51
C CYS A 85 -16.03 3.65 -1.90
N ALA A 86 -16.75 2.67 -1.32
CA ALA A 86 -18.01 2.93 -0.63
C ALA A 86 -17.83 3.81 0.62
N MET A 87 -16.71 3.63 1.35
CA MET A 87 -16.37 4.48 2.52
C MET A 87 -16.06 5.93 2.14
N TYR A 88 -15.57 6.19 0.94
CA TYR A 88 -15.41 7.55 0.41
C TYR A 88 -16.72 8.21 -0.02
N GLY A 89 -17.79 7.42 -0.21
CA GLY A 89 -19.12 7.89 -0.58
C GLY A 89 -19.39 7.91 -2.09
N PHE A 90 -20.67 8.13 -2.43
CA PHE A 90 -21.19 8.00 -3.79
C PHE A 90 -20.51 8.94 -4.81
N GLU A 91 -20.31 10.21 -4.45
CA GLU A 91 -19.72 11.19 -5.34
C GLU A 91 -18.26 10.86 -5.68
N THR A 92 -17.50 10.35 -4.71
CA THR A 92 -16.14 9.87 -4.96
C THR A 92 -16.13 8.65 -5.87
N LYS A 93 -17.03 7.69 -5.65
CA LYS A 93 -17.20 6.54 -6.55
C LYS A 93 -17.52 6.98 -7.98
N ARG A 94 -18.41 7.94 -8.15
CA ARG A 94 -18.74 8.53 -9.46
C ARG A 94 -17.51 9.16 -10.10
N ALA A 95 -16.76 9.99 -9.36
CA ALA A 95 -15.52 10.62 -9.84
C ALA A 95 -14.44 9.61 -10.26
N ILE A 96 -14.38 8.43 -9.60
CA ILE A 96 -13.50 7.33 -10.01
C ILE A 96 -13.94 6.77 -11.36
N LEU A 97 -15.22 6.44 -11.52
CA LEU A 97 -15.77 5.88 -12.76
C LEU A 97 -15.63 6.84 -13.95
N GLU A 98 -15.80 8.14 -13.72
CA GLU A 98 -15.65 9.20 -14.72
C GLU A 98 -14.17 9.62 -14.93
N ASN A 99 -13.22 9.00 -14.20
CA ASN A 99 -11.79 9.35 -14.19
C ASN A 99 -11.52 10.85 -13.87
N THR A 100 -12.39 11.46 -13.09
CA THR A 100 -12.29 12.88 -12.68
C THR A 100 -11.67 13.06 -11.30
N ILE A 101 -11.49 11.98 -10.52
CA ILE A 101 -10.86 12.00 -9.20
C ILE A 101 -9.42 12.51 -9.30
N LYS A 102 -9.03 13.38 -8.35
CA LYS A 102 -7.71 14.03 -8.30
C LYS A 102 -7.08 13.88 -6.91
N GLY A 103 -5.80 14.22 -6.84
CA GLY A 103 -5.05 14.28 -5.58
C GLY A 103 -4.68 12.91 -5.02
N ASN A 104 -4.27 12.89 -3.75
CA ASN A 104 -3.70 11.73 -3.10
C ASN A 104 -4.71 10.58 -2.92
N ALA A 105 -6.00 10.87 -2.83
CA ALA A 105 -7.04 9.85 -2.77
C ALA A 105 -7.02 8.91 -3.98
N LYS A 106 -6.75 9.44 -5.19
CA LYS A 106 -6.56 8.62 -6.39
C LYS A 106 -5.40 7.64 -6.21
N GLY A 107 -4.26 8.12 -5.74
CA GLY A 107 -3.08 7.29 -5.45
C GLY A 107 -3.40 6.18 -4.45
N GLY A 108 -4.00 6.53 -3.31
CA GLY A 108 -4.36 5.57 -2.26
C GLY A 108 -5.33 4.47 -2.73
N ILE A 109 -6.26 4.78 -3.63
CA ILE A 109 -7.17 3.78 -4.22
C ILE A 109 -6.40 2.82 -5.13
N TYR A 110 -5.50 3.32 -5.98
CA TYR A 110 -4.67 2.46 -6.85
C TYR A 110 -3.70 1.60 -6.04
N GLU A 111 -3.07 2.15 -5.01
CA GLU A 111 -2.26 1.35 -4.08
C GLU A 111 -3.10 0.25 -3.41
N ASN A 112 -4.33 0.56 -2.97
CA ASN A 112 -5.21 -0.43 -2.35
C ASN A 112 -5.60 -1.56 -3.31
N ILE A 113 -5.90 -1.25 -4.59
CA ILE A 113 -6.18 -2.26 -5.63
C ILE A 113 -4.99 -3.22 -5.77
N ILE A 114 -3.78 -2.68 -5.83
CA ILE A 114 -2.57 -3.49 -5.99
C ILE A 114 -2.29 -4.29 -4.71
N ALA A 115 -2.43 -3.70 -3.52
CA ALA A 115 -2.31 -4.41 -2.25
C ALA A 115 -3.27 -5.61 -2.18
N GLU A 116 -4.55 -5.40 -2.48
CA GLU A 116 -5.57 -6.45 -2.55
C GLU A 116 -5.18 -7.55 -3.54
N THR A 117 -4.71 -7.17 -4.73
CA THR A 117 -4.30 -8.11 -5.79
C THR A 117 -3.09 -8.95 -5.36
N LEU A 118 -2.07 -8.32 -4.79
CA LEU A 118 -0.87 -9.02 -4.30
C LEU A 118 -1.22 -10.03 -3.19
N VAL A 119 -2.08 -9.64 -2.24
CA VAL A 119 -2.53 -10.56 -1.17
C VAL A 119 -3.31 -11.74 -1.75
N LYS A 120 -4.19 -11.52 -2.72
CA LYS A 120 -4.93 -12.59 -3.41
C LYS A 120 -4.02 -13.54 -4.19
N ASN A 121 -2.87 -13.06 -4.64
CA ASN A 121 -1.81 -13.87 -5.28
C ASN A 121 -0.89 -14.55 -4.25
N GLY A 122 -1.16 -14.40 -2.94
CA GLY A 122 -0.42 -15.06 -1.86
C GLY A 122 0.80 -14.32 -1.34
N TYR A 123 1.02 -13.06 -1.75
CA TYR A 123 2.14 -12.26 -1.25
C TYR A 123 1.80 -11.60 0.09
N ALA A 124 2.75 -11.62 1.03
CA ALA A 124 2.77 -10.71 2.16
C ALA A 124 3.17 -9.32 1.68
N LEU A 125 2.62 -8.28 2.32
CA LEU A 125 2.85 -6.90 1.89
C LEU A 125 3.95 -6.24 2.72
N TYR A 126 4.93 -5.69 2.04
CA TYR A 126 5.97 -4.84 2.59
C TYR A 126 6.13 -3.60 1.72
N TYR A 127 6.54 -2.47 2.31
CA TYR A 127 6.95 -1.29 1.56
C TYR A 127 8.37 -0.91 1.95
N TYR A 128 9.03 -0.14 1.11
CA TYR A 128 10.42 0.27 1.36
C TYR A 128 10.50 1.78 1.51
N LYS A 129 10.81 2.22 2.72
CA LYS A 129 11.00 3.63 3.04
C LYS A 129 12.18 3.79 4.00
N PRO A 130 13.43 3.77 3.47
CA PRO A 130 14.63 3.91 4.30
C PRO A 130 14.79 5.31 4.86
N ASN A 131 14.17 6.32 4.23
CA ASN A 131 14.17 7.73 4.62
C ASN A 131 12.96 8.46 4.04
N ASP A 132 12.78 9.74 4.38
CA ASP A 132 11.61 10.52 3.98
C ASP A 132 11.52 10.82 2.47
N SER A 133 12.62 10.70 1.73
CA SER A 133 12.70 11.07 0.31
C SER A 133 12.47 9.90 -0.65
N ASN A 134 12.55 8.65 -0.18
CA ASN A 134 12.50 7.47 -1.02
C ASN A 134 11.46 6.50 -0.45
N GLU A 135 10.38 6.30 -1.18
CA GLU A 135 9.35 5.33 -0.86
C GLU A 135 9.02 4.51 -2.10
N LEU A 136 9.00 3.18 -1.95
CA LEU A 136 8.42 2.23 -2.89
C LEU A 136 7.19 1.62 -2.26
N GLU A 137 6.11 1.58 -3.02
CA GLU A 137 4.81 1.17 -2.51
C GLU A 137 4.81 -0.27 -2.03
N PHE A 138 5.49 -1.19 -2.75
CA PHE A 138 5.58 -2.59 -2.33
C PHE A 138 6.94 -3.22 -2.61
N LEU A 139 7.31 -4.17 -1.73
CA LEU A 139 8.31 -5.21 -1.96
C LEU A 139 7.61 -6.56 -1.84
N ILE A 140 7.88 -7.48 -2.76
CA ILE A 140 7.39 -8.86 -2.70
C ILE A 140 8.55 -9.85 -2.75
N GLU A 141 8.37 -11.02 -2.14
CA GLU A 141 9.28 -12.14 -2.26
C GLU A 141 8.82 -13.02 -3.44
N LYS A 142 9.61 -13.08 -4.50
CA LYS A 142 9.27 -13.83 -5.70
C LYS A 142 10.49 -14.56 -6.25
N ASN A 143 10.36 -15.87 -6.51
CA ASN A 143 11.43 -16.70 -7.06
C ASN A 143 12.76 -16.64 -6.26
N GLY A 144 12.68 -16.52 -4.94
CA GLY A 144 13.86 -16.43 -4.07
C GLY A 144 14.55 -15.06 -4.05
N GLU A 145 13.91 -14.03 -4.55
CA GLU A 145 14.43 -12.66 -4.58
C GLU A 145 13.44 -11.63 -4.05
N VAL A 146 13.95 -10.46 -3.67
CA VAL A 146 13.15 -9.28 -3.34
C VAL A 146 12.87 -8.49 -4.60
N VAL A 147 11.61 -8.40 -4.99
CA VAL A 147 11.18 -7.71 -6.19
C VAL A 147 10.43 -6.43 -5.82
N PRO A 148 10.91 -5.25 -6.24
CA PRO A 148 10.25 -3.98 -6.00
C PRO A 148 9.06 -3.78 -6.96
N VAL A 149 7.98 -3.20 -6.40
CA VAL A 149 6.76 -2.87 -7.14
C VAL A 149 6.39 -1.41 -6.86
N GLU A 150 6.50 -0.58 -7.87
CA GLU A 150 6.10 0.83 -7.84
C GLU A 150 4.71 1.00 -8.44
N VAL A 151 3.81 1.70 -7.73
CA VAL A 151 2.44 1.97 -8.20
C VAL A 151 2.25 3.46 -8.43
N LYS A 152 1.77 3.84 -9.59
CA LYS A 152 1.45 5.23 -9.92
C LYS A 152 0.04 5.32 -10.52
N ALA A 153 -0.74 6.26 -10.05
CA ALA A 153 -2.08 6.53 -10.57
C ALA A 153 -2.10 7.12 -11.98
N GLY A 154 -0.93 7.52 -12.49
CA GLY A 154 -0.67 7.98 -13.84
C GLY A 154 0.69 7.47 -14.32
N ASN A 155 1.14 7.89 -15.50
CA ASN A 155 2.46 7.50 -16.00
C ASN A 155 3.52 8.57 -15.66
N THR A 156 3.95 8.59 -14.41
CA THR A 156 4.95 9.54 -13.89
C THR A 156 6.33 8.90 -13.72
N ALA A 157 7.35 9.75 -13.48
CA ALA A 157 8.70 9.28 -13.18
C ALA A 157 8.75 8.44 -11.90
N THR A 158 9.63 7.44 -11.89
CA THR A 158 9.77 6.45 -10.81
C THR A 158 11.19 6.51 -10.23
N LYS A 159 11.51 7.64 -9.57
CA LYS A 159 12.86 7.87 -9.03
C LYS A 159 13.24 6.83 -7.97
N SER A 160 12.31 6.49 -7.08
CA SER A 160 12.56 5.52 -6.00
C SER A 160 12.83 4.12 -6.56
N LEU A 161 12.04 3.68 -7.55
CA LEU A 161 12.25 2.40 -8.21
C LEU A 161 13.59 2.33 -8.93
N ASN A 162 13.93 3.37 -9.70
CA ASN A 162 15.22 3.41 -10.42
C ASN A 162 16.41 3.37 -9.45
N ARG A 163 16.32 4.13 -8.33
CA ARG A 163 17.35 4.10 -7.29
C ARG A 163 17.46 2.73 -6.62
N PHE A 164 16.33 2.08 -6.34
CA PHE A 164 16.33 0.72 -5.79
C PHE A 164 17.00 -0.27 -6.74
N ILE A 165 16.69 -0.22 -8.03
CA ILE A 165 17.31 -1.07 -9.06
C ILE A 165 18.83 -0.83 -9.12
N GLU A 166 19.27 0.41 -9.07
CA GLU A 166 20.69 0.78 -9.11
C GLU A 166 21.46 0.23 -7.90
N VAL A 167 20.88 0.33 -6.70
CA VAL A 167 21.54 -0.04 -5.44
C VAL A 167 21.48 -1.56 -5.21
N TYR A 168 20.31 -2.19 -5.37
CA TYR A 168 20.08 -3.59 -4.99
C TYR A 168 20.15 -4.57 -6.16
N LYS A 169 20.11 -4.10 -7.41
CA LYS A 169 20.26 -4.87 -8.65
C LYS A 169 19.36 -6.12 -8.70
N PRO A 170 18.04 -5.99 -8.46
CA PRO A 170 17.13 -7.11 -8.53
C PRO A 170 17.08 -7.65 -9.96
N SER A 171 16.74 -8.94 -10.13
CA SER A 171 16.57 -9.55 -11.45
C SER A 171 15.28 -9.08 -12.15
N ALA A 172 14.30 -8.58 -11.39
CA ALA A 172 13.04 -8.05 -11.90
C ALA A 172 12.55 -6.88 -11.04
N ALA A 173 11.83 -5.96 -11.67
CA ALA A 173 11.17 -4.83 -11.04
C ALA A 173 9.88 -4.49 -11.78
N TYR A 174 8.82 -4.13 -11.07
CA TYR A 174 7.54 -3.78 -11.68
C TYR A 174 7.20 -2.31 -11.48
N LYS A 175 6.78 -1.67 -12.57
CA LYS A 175 6.16 -0.35 -12.58
C LYS A 175 4.70 -0.52 -13.02
N ILE A 176 3.75 -0.26 -12.12
CA ILE A 176 2.31 -0.41 -12.38
C ILE A 176 1.71 0.98 -12.56
N VAL A 177 1.12 1.23 -13.73
CA VAL A 177 0.70 2.57 -14.16
C VAL A 177 -0.62 2.55 -14.95
N ASP A 178 -1.19 3.73 -15.16
CA ASP A 178 -2.19 3.97 -16.19
C ASP A 178 -1.47 4.17 -17.55
N GLY A 179 -1.31 3.06 -18.30
CA GLY A 179 -0.55 3.06 -19.54
C GLY A 179 -0.42 1.68 -20.18
N ASN A 180 0.38 1.58 -21.22
CA ASN A 180 0.63 0.33 -21.93
C ASN A 180 1.79 -0.45 -21.32
N VAL A 181 1.89 -1.72 -21.71
CA VAL A 181 3.03 -2.58 -21.39
C VAL A 181 4.31 -2.02 -22.02
N GLY A 182 5.39 -2.03 -21.24
CA GLY A 182 6.72 -1.65 -21.68
C GLY A 182 7.78 -2.41 -20.90
N ALA A 183 8.93 -2.65 -21.48
CA ALA A 183 10.06 -3.29 -20.83
C ALA A 183 11.33 -2.49 -21.04
N SER A 184 12.17 -2.44 -20.02
CA SER A 184 13.50 -1.82 -20.06
C SER A 184 14.38 -2.54 -19.04
N ASP A 185 15.41 -3.23 -19.51
CA ASP A 185 16.29 -4.07 -18.69
C ASP A 185 15.49 -4.99 -17.76
N VAL A 186 15.66 -4.81 -16.45
CA VAL A 186 14.94 -5.59 -15.41
C VAL A 186 13.56 -5.05 -15.09
N LYS A 187 13.21 -3.86 -15.61
CA LYS A 187 11.95 -3.17 -15.27
C LYS A 187 10.86 -3.47 -16.28
N LEU A 188 9.77 -4.08 -15.83
CA LEU A 188 8.53 -4.29 -16.58
C LEU A 188 7.48 -3.26 -16.16
N THR A 189 7.02 -2.45 -17.11
CA THR A 189 5.89 -1.53 -16.92
C THR A 189 4.61 -2.24 -17.37
N ILE A 190 3.60 -2.26 -16.51
CA ILE A 190 2.31 -2.91 -16.80
C ILE A 190 1.14 -2.02 -16.37
N PRO A 191 -0.02 -2.09 -17.06
CA PRO A 191 -1.25 -1.47 -16.59
C PRO A 191 -1.76 -2.14 -15.31
N HIS A 192 -2.53 -1.38 -14.51
CA HIS A 192 -3.01 -1.82 -13.19
C HIS A 192 -3.73 -3.17 -13.22
N TYR A 193 -4.58 -3.42 -14.24
CA TYR A 193 -5.33 -4.68 -14.35
C TYR A 193 -4.44 -5.90 -14.59
N MET A 194 -3.22 -5.71 -15.09
CA MET A 194 -2.28 -6.82 -15.29
C MET A 194 -1.55 -7.24 -14.01
N ALA A 195 -1.68 -6.50 -12.91
CA ALA A 195 -1.10 -6.89 -11.63
C ALA A 195 -1.62 -8.25 -11.12
N MET A 196 -2.78 -8.70 -11.58
CA MET A 196 -3.33 -10.03 -11.28
C MET A 196 -2.47 -11.19 -11.77
N PHE A 197 -1.50 -10.96 -12.63
CA PHE A 197 -0.59 -11.96 -13.18
C PHE A 197 0.82 -11.94 -12.53
N LEU A 198 1.05 -11.15 -11.48
CA LEU A 198 2.34 -11.06 -10.77
C LEU A 198 2.68 -12.28 -9.91
#